data_9b4c44958b8ce763f7e6a30c5e7d06c5
#
_entry.id   9b4c44958b8ce763f7e6a30c5e7d06c5
#
_cell.length_a   1.000
_cell.length_b   1.000
_cell.length_c   1.000
_cell.angle_alpha   90.00
_cell.angle_beta   90.00
_cell.angle_gamma   90.00
#
_symmetry.space_group_name_H-M   'P 1'
#
loop_
_entity.id
_entity.type
_entity.pdbx_description
1 polymer ?
#
loop_
_entity_poly.entity_id
_entity_poly.type
_entity_poly.pdbx_seq_one_letter_code
_entity_poly.pdbx_strand_id
1 'polypeptide(L)'
;MLLLAWLITSVDATCNPEGFDPKNANLDMARWRVHANPPVDTARTNRAFGAYKFSASDGRETFPVAFGMVEGWPWPHRCDPAKYRRLHATVKFRNTDVAVASYPKTGTTWVEQIVLLLLHGADAKLDPASRNTYNARRNPLGCVWLEPMVASARRARMSLNQFADLPAPRVLKSHAPFDAFLGTRGSTDNASLANLRQTGLKVIYVARNPKDAAVSMYFQRAPLPGKRNNIKRRMPMDAWCALYTKGYVSCGAFVDHVARWHAVSKAVESPVLFVTYEELKQNPAKGVRKIADHLGLERSDEDINAVVKLSSFDAMAAQARKAPRPGDARNAKYATLTNGAVDAKSASSHLRQGGAGTWVQHFSPLLSKQFDAAYQSTMAVAAARLGGPPPAFDFGHGCVM
;
A
#
# COMPACT_ATOMS: atom_id res chain seq x y z
N MET A 1 -26.73 -20.79 -14.47
CA MET A 1 -27.44 -20.13 -13.34
C MET A 1 -27.38 -20.88 -12.00
N LEU A 2 -26.85 -22.10 -11.93
CA LEU A 2 -26.80 -22.89 -10.68
C LEU A 2 -25.46 -22.82 -9.90
N LEU A 3 -24.41 -22.25 -10.48
CA LEU A 3 -23.10 -22.09 -9.82
C LEU A 3 -22.98 -20.82 -8.95
N LEU A 4 -23.83 -19.83 -9.13
CA LEU A 4 -23.84 -18.61 -8.30
C LEU A 4 -24.56 -18.78 -6.95
N ALA A 5 -25.41 -19.78 -6.81
CA ALA A 5 -26.19 -20.00 -5.59
C ALA A 5 -25.38 -20.70 -4.48
N TRP A 6 -24.27 -21.37 -4.80
CA TRP A 6 -23.48 -22.16 -3.83
C TRP A 6 -22.42 -21.33 -3.07
N LEU A 7 -22.06 -20.16 -3.59
CA LEU A 7 -21.08 -19.26 -2.95
C LEU A 7 -21.67 -18.33 -1.88
N ILE A 8 -22.99 -18.33 -1.69
CA ILE A 8 -23.67 -17.41 -0.75
C ILE A 8 -23.99 -18.06 0.61
N THR A 9 -23.86 -19.38 0.76
CA THR A 9 -24.39 -20.08 1.94
C THR A 9 -23.39 -20.50 3.00
N SER A 10 -22.12 -20.14 2.91
CA SER A 10 -21.13 -20.48 3.95
C SER A 10 -20.27 -19.32 4.44
N VAL A 11 -20.83 -18.12 4.51
CA VAL A 11 -20.21 -17.07 5.34
C VAL A 11 -20.65 -17.34 6.78
N ASP A 12 -19.77 -17.99 7.52
CA ASP A 12 -19.97 -18.25 8.94
C ASP A 12 -20.23 -16.93 9.67
N ALA A 13 -21.41 -16.81 10.27
CA ALA A 13 -21.91 -15.61 10.94
C ALA A 13 -21.17 -15.29 12.27
N THR A 14 -20.06 -15.96 12.54
CA THR A 14 -19.38 -15.97 13.84
C THR A 14 -18.11 -15.12 13.92
N CYS A 15 -17.79 -14.29 12.95
CA CYS A 15 -16.76 -13.28 13.15
C CYS A 15 -17.26 -12.15 14.07
N ASN A 16 -17.53 -12.48 15.32
CA ASN A 16 -17.64 -11.48 16.38
C ASN A 16 -16.24 -11.25 16.94
N PRO A 17 -15.53 -10.18 16.55
CA PRO A 17 -14.13 -10.04 16.91
C PRO A 17 -14.02 -9.73 18.40
N GLU A 18 -13.36 -10.61 19.14
CA GLU A 18 -12.88 -10.26 20.47
C GLU A 18 -12.04 -8.97 20.40
N GLY A 19 -12.37 -7.97 21.22
CA GLY A 19 -11.66 -6.68 21.23
C GLY A 19 -12.34 -5.56 20.44
N PHE A 20 -13.60 -5.71 20.04
CA PHE A 20 -14.39 -4.65 19.43
C PHE A 20 -14.58 -3.45 20.39
N ASP A 21 -14.31 -2.20 19.90
CA ASP A 21 -14.60 -0.99 20.66
C ASP A 21 -16.08 -0.61 20.50
N PRO A 22 -16.92 -0.60 21.57
CA PRO A 22 -18.34 -0.26 21.50
C PRO A 22 -18.64 1.12 20.88
N LYS A 23 -17.67 2.05 20.89
CA LYS A 23 -17.81 3.37 20.25
C LYS A 23 -18.03 3.26 18.73
N ASN A 24 -17.69 2.13 18.13
CA ASN A 24 -17.84 1.89 16.70
C ASN A 24 -19.16 1.16 16.34
N ALA A 25 -20.07 0.95 17.29
CA ALA A 25 -21.29 0.14 17.09
C ALA A 25 -22.20 0.66 15.95
N ASN A 26 -22.23 1.96 15.72
CA ASN A 26 -23.12 2.62 14.75
C ASN A 26 -22.47 2.88 13.37
N LEU A 27 -21.36 2.20 13.05
CA LEU A 27 -20.69 2.36 11.76
C LEU A 27 -21.45 1.59 10.67
N ASP A 28 -21.89 2.30 9.62
CA ASP A 28 -22.68 1.77 8.50
C ASP A 28 -22.22 2.37 7.17
N MET A 29 -21.61 1.54 6.31
CA MET A 29 -21.15 1.96 4.98
C MET A 29 -22.29 2.36 4.04
N ALA A 30 -23.48 1.77 4.18
CA ALA A 30 -24.62 2.00 3.27
C ALA A 30 -25.15 3.44 3.35
N ARG A 31 -24.92 4.15 4.45
CA ARG A 31 -25.31 5.56 4.61
C ARG A 31 -24.46 6.54 3.78
N TRP A 32 -23.38 6.09 3.13
CA TRP A 32 -22.48 6.96 2.42
C TRP A 32 -22.61 6.83 0.89
N ARG A 33 -22.71 7.97 0.22
CA ARG A 33 -22.77 8.05 -1.25
C ARG A 33 -21.61 8.88 -1.78
N VAL A 34 -21.06 8.42 -2.90
CA VAL A 34 -20.03 9.16 -3.64
C VAL A 34 -20.73 9.97 -4.72
N HIS A 35 -20.59 11.27 -4.65
CA HIS A 35 -20.97 12.16 -5.75
C HIS A 35 -19.70 12.46 -6.54
N ALA A 36 -19.60 11.88 -7.73
CA ALA A 36 -18.53 12.22 -8.65
C ALA A 36 -18.80 13.64 -9.18
N ASN A 37 -17.90 14.58 -8.87
CA ASN A 37 -17.79 15.75 -9.73
C ASN A 37 -17.09 15.26 -11.01
N PRO A 38 -17.53 15.69 -12.20
CA PRO A 38 -16.82 15.36 -13.43
C PRO A 38 -15.34 15.73 -13.25
N PRO A 39 -14.41 14.96 -13.82
CA PRO A 39 -13.01 15.29 -13.78
C PRO A 39 -12.85 16.71 -14.28
N VAL A 40 -12.15 17.52 -13.49
CA VAL A 40 -11.79 18.89 -13.95
C VAL A 40 -11.04 18.72 -15.26
N ASP A 41 -11.48 19.43 -16.30
CA ASP A 41 -10.90 19.38 -17.63
C ASP A 41 -9.38 19.49 -17.56
N THR A 42 -8.71 18.37 -17.80
CA THR A 42 -7.28 18.21 -17.67
C THR A 42 -6.51 18.84 -18.81
N ALA A 43 -7.19 19.15 -19.92
CA ALA A 43 -6.59 19.79 -21.09
C ALA A 43 -6.12 21.23 -20.78
N ARG A 44 -6.80 21.91 -19.85
CA ARG A 44 -6.45 23.30 -19.47
C ARG A 44 -5.42 23.43 -18.36
N THR A 45 -5.21 22.44 -17.52
CA THR A 45 -4.39 22.60 -16.30
C THR A 45 -3.12 21.76 -16.27
N ASN A 46 -2.87 20.87 -17.23
CA ASN A 46 -1.81 19.85 -17.18
C ASN A 46 -1.77 19.04 -15.86
N ARG A 47 -2.88 19.02 -15.10
CA ARG A 47 -3.00 18.39 -13.80
C ARG A 47 -4.32 17.67 -13.71
N ALA A 48 -4.30 16.37 -13.96
CA ALA A 48 -5.47 15.53 -13.72
C ALA A 48 -5.74 15.43 -12.20
N PHE A 49 -6.74 16.16 -11.72
CA PHE A 49 -7.26 16.02 -10.37
C PHE A 49 -8.65 15.41 -10.43
N GLY A 50 -8.81 14.22 -9.81
CA GLY A 50 -10.12 13.76 -9.40
C GLY A 50 -10.50 14.44 -8.08
N ALA A 51 -11.55 15.23 -8.05
CA ALA A 51 -12.16 15.71 -6.83
C ALA A 51 -13.53 15.06 -6.71
N TYR A 52 -13.77 14.35 -5.60
CA TYR A 52 -15.06 13.77 -5.30
C TYR A 52 -15.62 14.44 -4.06
N LYS A 53 -16.92 14.72 -4.09
CA LYS A 53 -17.67 15.00 -2.88
C LYS A 53 -18.26 13.68 -2.39
N PHE A 54 -18.01 13.39 -1.15
CA PHE A 54 -18.51 12.21 -0.48
C PHE A 54 -19.42 12.67 0.64
N SER A 55 -20.68 12.29 0.60
CA SER A 55 -21.67 12.76 1.58
C SER A 55 -22.44 11.59 2.19
N ALA A 56 -22.92 11.79 3.41
CA ALA A 56 -23.94 10.95 3.98
C ALA A 56 -25.23 11.04 3.15
N SER A 57 -26.05 9.98 3.17
CA SER A 57 -27.30 9.92 2.42
C SER A 57 -28.30 11.03 2.77
N ASP A 58 -28.18 11.59 3.99
CA ASP A 58 -28.99 12.72 4.47
C ASP A 58 -28.43 14.10 4.05
N GLY A 59 -27.31 14.12 3.34
CA GLY A 59 -26.65 15.35 2.86
C GLY A 59 -25.98 16.21 3.95
N ARG A 60 -26.09 15.83 5.22
CA ARG A 60 -25.61 16.65 6.35
C ARG A 60 -24.09 16.68 6.48
N GLU A 61 -23.42 15.66 5.98
CA GLU A 61 -21.97 15.54 6.08
C GLU A 61 -21.36 15.35 4.71
N THR A 62 -20.36 16.17 4.39
CA THR A 62 -19.65 16.10 3.12
C THR A 62 -18.13 16.15 3.37
N PHE A 63 -17.39 15.25 2.73
CA PHE A 63 -15.93 15.22 2.77
C PHE A 63 -15.38 15.36 1.36
N PRO A 64 -14.54 16.36 1.08
CA PRO A 64 -13.83 16.46 -0.16
C PRO A 64 -12.70 15.40 -0.19
N VAL A 65 -12.63 14.63 -1.25
CA VAL A 65 -11.52 13.70 -1.50
C VAL A 65 -10.85 14.12 -2.80
N ALA A 66 -9.55 14.34 -2.73
CA ALA A 66 -8.76 14.72 -3.89
C ALA A 66 -7.53 13.82 -4.05
N PHE A 67 -7.30 13.36 -5.27
CA PHE A 67 -6.09 12.65 -5.67
C PHE A 67 -5.72 13.03 -7.11
N GLY A 68 -4.45 12.81 -7.49
CA GLY A 68 -4.03 12.96 -8.88
C GLY A 68 -4.46 11.76 -9.71
N MET A 69 -4.77 11.99 -10.99
CA MET A 69 -4.99 10.91 -11.96
C MET A 69 -3.82 10.88 -12.93
N VAL A 70 -3.21 9.71 -13.10
CA VAL A 70 -2.19 9.47 -14.12
C VAL A 70 -2.58 8.23 -14.88
N GLU A 71 -2.72 8.36 -16.21
CA GLU A 71 -3.11 7.24 -17.06
C GLU A 71 -4.37 6.49 -16.56
N GLY A 72 -5.30 7.24 -15.89
CA GLY A 72 -6.56 6.72 -15.34
C GLY A 72 -6.44 6.02 -13.99
N TRP A 73 -5.27 6.04 -13.35
CA TRP A 73 -5.09 5.55 -12.00
C TRP A 73 -5.06 6.68 -10.98
N PRO A 74 -5.72 6.54 -9.82
CA PRO A 74 -5.61 7.48 -8.72
C PRO A 74 -4.22 7.40 -8.08
N TRP A 75 -3.46 8.47 -8.14
CA TRP A 75 -2.11 8.54 -7.57
C TRP A 75 -2.09 9.29 -6.24
N PRO A 76 -1.21 8.89 -5.31
CA PRO A 76 -0.98 9.66 -4.11
C PRO A 76 -0.23 10.95 -4.49
N HIS A 77 -0.91 12.06 -4.42
CA HIS A 77 -0.36 13.37 -4.72
C HIS A 77 -0.30 13.74 -6.21
N ARG A 78 -0.01 14.97 -6.44
CA ARG A 78 0.06 15.70 -7.70
C ARG A 78 1.14 15.14 -8.63
N CYS A 79 0.95 13.94 -9.13
CA CYS A 79 1.77 13.38 -10.18
C CYS A 79 1.54 14.14 -11.48
N ASP A 80 2.61 14.31 -12.22
CA ASP A 80 2.60 14.94 -13.53
C ASP A 80 2.61 13.84 -14.59
N PRO A 81 1.56 13.68 -15.41
CA PRO A 81 1.50 12.63 -16.44
C PRO A 81 2.67 12.70 -17.43
N ALA A 82 3.15 13.89 -17.77
CA ALA A 82 4.27 14.04 -18.70
C ALA A 82 5.57 13.50 -18.07
N LYS A 83 5.79 13.76 -16.78
CA LYS A 83 6.93 13.19 -16.02
C LYS A 83 6.82 11.68 -15.86
N TYR A 84 5.62 11.17 -15.66
CA TYR A 84 5.40 9.72 -15.59
C TYR A 84 5.81 9.06 -16.91
N ARG A 85 5.33 9.56 -18.06
CA ARG A 85 5.74 9.04 -19.36
C ARG A 85 7.24 9.17 -19.58
N ARG A 86 7.84 10.30 -19.20
CA ARG A 86 9.28 10.50 -19.28
C ARG A 86 10.05 9.53 -18.40
N LEU A 87 9.58 9.23 -17.18
CA LEU A 87 10.20 8.22 -16.30
C LEU A 87 10.34 6.90 -17.04
N HIS A 88 9.25 6.36 -17.59
CA HIS A 88 9.25 5.07 -18.29
C HIS A 88 10.00 5.08 -19.61
N ALA A 89 10.04 6.20 -20.32
CA ALA A 89 10.86 6.32 -21.52
C ALA A 89 12.36 6.38 -21.25
N THR A 90 12.75 6.92 -20.08
CA THR A 90 14.16 7.20 -19.76
C THR A 90 14.78 6.14 -18.86
N VAL A 91 14.02 5.66 -17.87
CA VAL A 91 14.54 4.70 -16.87
C VAL A 91 14.66 3.33 -17.50
N LYS A 92 15.87 2.79 -17.50
CA LYS A 92 16.14 1.38 -17.81
C LYS A 92 16.33 0.62 -16.50
N PHE A 93 15.51 -0.38 -16.27
CA PHE A 93 15.72 -1.32 -15.19
C PHE A 93 16.92 -2.21 -15.53
N ARG A 94 17.63 -2.65 -14.51
CA ARG A 94 18.80 -3.51 -14.60
C ARG A 94 18.47 -4.88 -14.00
N ASN A 95 19.14 -5.91 -14.44
CA ASN A 95 19.01 -7.27 -13.88
C ASN A 95 19.48 -7.37 -12.41
N THR A 96 20.23 -6.37 -11.93
CA THR A 96 20.64 -6.25 -10.52
C THR A 96 19.65 -5.46 -9.67
N ASP A 97 18.64 -4.83 -10.27
CA ASP A 97 17.64 -4.07 -9.54
C ASP A 97 16.68 -4.99 -8.79
N VAL A 98 16.20 -4.52 -7.65
CA VAL A 98 15.18 -5.17 -6.85
C VAL A 98 14.05 -4.17 -6.60
N ALA A 99 12.80 -4.56 -6.86
CA ALA A 99 11.66 -3.73 -6.55
C ALA A 99 10.81 -4.32 -5.42
N VAL A 100 10.42 -3.47 -4.46
CA VAL A 100 9.39 -3.76 -3.47
C VAL A 100 8.13 -3.04 -3.89
N ALA A 101 7.16 -3.80 -4.40
CA ALA A 101 5.87 -3.29 -4.84
C ALA A 101 4.77 -3.69 -3.86
N SER A 102 3.76 -2.85 -3.71
CA SER A 102 2.65 -3.12 -2.78
C SER A 102 1.52 -2.13 -2.93
N TYR A 103 0.32 -2.52 -2.54
CA TYR A 103 -0.68 -1.52 -2.20
C TYR A 103 -0.25 -0.73 -0.95
N PRO A 104 -0.61 0.55 -0.80
CA PRO A 104 -0.24 1.31 0.40
C PRO A 104 -0.67 0.63 1.70
N LYS A 105 0.21 0.60 2.71
CA LYS A 105 -0.07 0.10 4.07
C LYS A 105 -0.12 -1.42 4.24
N THR A 106 0.41 -2.16 3.29
CA THR A 106 0.48 -3.63 3.35
C THR A 106 1.81 -4.18 3.87
N GLY A 107 2.69 -3.35 4.41
CA GLY A 107 3.98 -3.79 4.99
C GLY A 107 5.21 -3.44 4.16
N THR A 108 5.07 -2.58 3.16
CA THR A 108 6.16 -2.15 2.25
C THR A 108 7.44 -1.79 2.99
N THR A 109 7.36 -0.92 4.00
CA THR A 109 8.56 -0.46 4.75
C THR A 109 9.25 -1.60 5.49
N TRP A 110 8.51 -2.61 5.93
CA TRP A 110 9.09 -3.78 6.55
C TRP A 110 9.84 -4.65 5.53
N VAL A 111 9.23 -4.93 4.38
CA VAL A 111 9.87 -5.69 3.31
C VAL A 111 11.06 -4.93 2.71
N GLU A 112 10.97 -3.60 2.57
CA GLU A 112 12.13 -2.76 2.23
C GLU A 112 13.29 -2.96 3.18
N GLN A 113 13.03 -2.97 4.49
CA GLN A 113 14.06 -3.21 5.51
C GLN A 113 14.69 -4.60 5.36
N ILE A 114 13.87 -5.63 5.17
CA ILE A 114 14.33 -7.01 4.94
C ILE A 114 15.25 -7.07 3.70
N VAL A 115 14.80 -6.52 2.57
CA VAL A 115 15.56 -6.52 1.31
C VAL A 115 16.89 -5.78 1.47
N LEU A 116 16.88 -4.61 2.09
CA LEU A 116 18.12 -3.84 2.30
C LEU A 116 19.12 -4.58 3.20
N LEU A 117 18.64 -5.21 4.28
CA LEU A 117 19.50 -6.02 5.16
C LEU A 117 20.02 -7.27 4.44
N LEU A 118 19.21 -7.92 3.62
CA LEU A 118 19.65 -9.06 2.82
C LEU A 118 20.73 -8.69 1.79
N LEU A 119 20.61 -7.53 1.15
CA LEU A 119 21.55 -7.07 0.13
C LEU A 119 22.86 -6.53 0.71
N HIS A 120 22.77 -5.79 1.82
CA HIS A 120 23.90 -5.03 2.36
C HIS A 120 24.50 -5.62 3.64
N GLY A 121 23.87 -6.66 4.21
CA GLY A 121 24.28 -7.29 5.47
C GLY A 121 23.67 -6.62 6.71
N ALA A 122 23.75 -7.34 7.84
CA ALA A 122 23.21 -6.89 9.11
C ALA A 122 23.91 -5.65 9.68
N ASP A 123 25.18 -5.45 9.32
CA ASP A 123 25.98 -4.30 9.76
C ASP A 123 25.75 -3.03 8.92
N ALA A 124 24.90 -3.12 7.91
CA ALA A 124 24.60 -1.97 7.05
C ALA A 124 23.99 -0.81 7.85
N LYS A 125 24.56 0.38 7.67
CA LYS A 125 24.07 1.61 8.30
C LYS A 125 22.79 2.09 7.61
N LEU A 126 21.72 1.35 7.80
CA LEU A 126 20.39 1.71 7.34
C LEU A 126 19.74 2.71 8.30
N ASP A 127 19.03 3.69 7.77
CA ASP A 127 18.22 4.62 8.56
C ASP A 127 16.72 4.34 8.38
N PRO A 128 16.11 3.44 9.17
CA PRO A 128 14.67 3.16 9.10
C PRO A 128 13.82 4.38 9.48
N ALA A 129 14.39 5.34 10.24
CA ALA A 129 13.72 6.61 10.52
C ALA A 129 13.48 7.40 9.23
N SER A 130 14.29 7.21 8.18
CA SER A 130 14.04 7.75 6.83
C SER A 130 13.05 6.91 6.01
N ARG A 131 12.39 5.92 6.63
CA ARG A 131 11.45 5.00 5.96
C ARG A 131 12.11 4.26 4.81
N ASN A 132 13.36 3.88 4.98
CA ASN A 132 14.19 3.24 3.98
C ASN A 132 14.29 4.00 2.64
N THR A 133 13.79 5.23 2.57
CA THR A 133 13.85 6.02 1.35
C THR A 133 15.26 6.52 1.10
N TYR A 134 15.74 6.37 -0.11
CA TYR A 134 17.05 6.86 -0.53
C TYR A 134 17.25 8.33 -0.18
N ASN A 135 18.41 8.62 0.38
CA ASN A 135 18.89 9.97 0.63
C ASN A 135 20.42 9.94 0.60
N ALA A 136 21.02 10.63 -0.37
CA ALA A 136 22.47 10.60 -0.61
C ALA A 136 23.32 10.89 0.63
N ARG A 137 22.81 11.70 1.58
CA ARG A 137 23.55 12.07 2.80
C ARG A 137 23.22 11.18 4.01
N ARG A 138 21.97 10.71 4.13
CA ARG A 138 21.49 10.03 5.33
C ARG A 138 21.24 8.55 5.15
N ASN A 139 20.81 8.14 3.97
CA ASN A 139 20.49 6.75 3.67
C ASN A 139 20.85 6.43 2.20
N PRO A 140 22.14 6.39 1.87
CA PRO A 140 22.61 6.13 0.49
C PRO A 140 22.26 4.72 0.00
N LEU A 141 21.99 3.79 0.92
CA LEU A 141 21.57 2.42 0.61
C LEU A 141 20.04 2.28 0.56
N GLY A 142 19.30 3.36 0.75
CA GLY A 142 17.84 3.32 0.84
C GLY A 142 17.14 3.06 -0.49
N CYS A 143 15.86 2.69 -0.38
CA CYS A 143 14.99 2.45 -1.53
C CYS A 143 14.64 3.74 -2.28
N VAL A 144 14.70 3.71 -3.60
CA VAL A 144 14.21 4.80 -4.44
C VAL A 144 12.72 4.65 -4.66
N TRP A 145 11.95 5.58 -4.14
CA TRP A 145 10.51 5.58 -4.34
C TRP A 145 10.16 6.26 -5.69
N LEU A 146 9.61 5.48 -6.63
CA LEU A 146 9.42 5.91 -8.01
C LEU A 146 8.35 7.00 -8.17
N GLU A 147 7.22 6.94 -7.46
CA GLU A 147 6.12 7.87 -7.63
C GLU A 147 6.48 9.34 -7.28
N PRO A 148 7.26 9.66 -6.22
CA PRO A 148 7.72 11.02 -6.00
C PRO A 148 8.64 11.57 -7.08
N MET A 149 9.31 10.73 -7.87
CA MET A 149 10.16 11.20 -8.98
C MET A 149 9.32 11.86 -10.08
N VAL A 150 8.07 11.44 -10.24
CA VAL A 150 7.11 12.00 -11.20
C VAL A 150 6.21 13.07 -10.58
N ALA A 151 6.40 13.39 -9.31
CA ALA A 151 5.69 14.49 -8.65
C ALA A 151 6.26 15.87 -9.07
N SER A 152 5.60 16.94 -8.63
CA SER A 152 6.08 18.31 -8.89
C SER A 152 7.53 18.50 -8.41
N ALA A 153 8.30 19.37 -9.09
CA ALA A 153 9.74 19.59 -8.86
C ALA A 153 10.12 19.85 -7.40
N ARG A 154 9.24 20.47 -6.60
CA ARG A 154 9.47 20.70 -5.16
C ARG A 154 9.47 19.42 -4.31
N ARG A 155 9.02 18.28 -4.84
CA ARG A 155 8.90 16.99 -4.12
C ARG A 155 9.77 15.89 -4.71
N ALA A 156 10.24 16.06 -5.93
CA ALA A 156 11.21 15.15 -6.52
C ALA A 156 12.54 15.27 -5.75
N ARG A 157 12.91 14.19 -5.06
CA ARG A 157 14.14 14.15 -4.25
C ARG A 157 15.37 13.78 -5.07
N MET A 158 15.14 13.34 -6.30
CA MET A 158 16.16 12.85 -7.23
C MET A 158 15.72 13.13 -8.66
N SER A 159 16.65 13.49 -9.53
CA SER A 159 16.41 13.57 -10.97
C SER A 159 16.53 12.18 -11.63
N LEU A 160 16.02 12.06 -12.85
CA LEU A 160 16.12 10.81 -13.62
C LEU A 160 17.59 10.43 -13.91
N ASN A 161 18.46 11.43 -14.19
CA ASN A 161 19.88 11.19 -14.41
C ASN A 161 20.55 10.68 -13.12
N GLN A 162 20.32 11.36 -12.00
CA GLN A 162 20.84 10.86 -10.71
C GLN A 162 20.37 9.44 -10.38
N PHE A 163 19.15 9.07 -10.76
CA PHE A 163 18.66 7.71 -10.60
C PHE A 163 19.40 6.73 -11.53
N ALA A 164 19.66 7.11 -12.77
CA ALA A 164 20.40 6.31 -13.72
C ALA A 164 21.83 6.03 -13.23
N ASP A 165 22.46 7.00 -12.57
CA ASP A 165 23.84 6.94 -12.10
C ASP A 165 24.01 6.20 -10.75
N LEU A 166 22.93 5.77 -10.11
CA LEU A 166 23.01 5.04 -8.85
C LEU A 166 23.78 3.73 -9.02
N PRO A 167 24.63 3.36 -8.04
CA PRO A 167 25.34 2.08 -8.05
C PRO A 167 24.35 0.91 -7.93
N ALA A 168 24.75 -0.24 -8.49
CA ALA A 168 24.02 -1.50 -8.30
C ALA A 168 24.38 -2.13 -6.92
N PRO A 169 23.43 -2.87 -6.32
CA PRO A 169 22.03 -3.02 -6.71
C PRO A 169 21.19 -1.79 -6.34
N ARG A 170 20.26 -1.36 -7.20
CA ARG A 170 19.28 -0.33 -6.85
C ARG A 170 18.05 -1.01 -6.24
N VAL A 171 17.62 -0.56 -5.09
CA VAL A 171 16.35 -1.01 -4.48
C VAL A 171 15.27 0.02 -4.75
N LEU A 172 14.21 -0.42 -5.40
CA LEU A 172 13.10 0.41 -5.84
C LEU A 172 11.89 0.17 -4.96
N LYS A 173 11.08 1.21 -4.79
CA LYS A 173 9.78 1.14 -4.13
C LYS A 173 8.70 1.63 -5.05
N SER A 174 7.57 0.92 -5.09
CA SER A 174 6.40 1.38 -5.83
C SER A 174 5.08 1.00 -5.15
N HIS A 175 4.08 1.88 -5.33
CA HIS A 175 2.68 1.62 -5.04
C HIS A 175 1.84 1.63 -6.33
N ALA A 176 2.48 1.49 -7.47
CA ALA A 176 1.80 1.43 -8.75
C ALA A 176 1.11 0.07 -8.96
N PRO A 177 -0.05 0.02 -9.60
CA PRO A 177 -0.55 -1.22 -10.20
C PRO A 177 0.46 -1.78 -11.21
N PHE A 178 0.36 -3.07 -11.54
CA PHE A 178 1.37 -3.77 -12.33
C PHE A 178 1.68 -3.10 -13.68
N ASP A 179 0.66 -2.78 -14.45
CA ASP A 179 0.79 -2.12 -15.75
C ASP A 179 1.37 -0.70 -15.64
N ALA A 180 0.94 0.05 -14.64
CA ALA A 180 1.49 1.38 -14.38
C ALA A 180 2.94 1.32 -13.86
N PHE A 181 3.32 0.31 -13.10
CA PHE A 181 4.70 0.13 -12.65
C PHE A 181 5.68 -0.02 -13.83
N LEU A 182 5.26 -0.70 -14.88
CA LEU A 182 6.08 -0.92 -16.09
C LEU A 182 5.90 0.17 -17.16
N GLY A 183 4.95 1.09 -17.00
CA GLY A 183 4.59 2.05 -18.06
C GLY A 183 3.94 1.44 -19.29
N THR A 184 3.40 0.22 -19.15
CA THR A 184 2.84 -0.58 -20.25
C THR A 184 1.33 -0.52 -20.30
N ARG A 185 0.74 0.54 -19.79
CA ARG A 185 -0.70 0.69 -19.74
C ARG A 185 -1.35 0.52 -21.11
N GLY A 186 -2.46 -0.22 -21.13
CA GLY A 186 -3.14 -0.61 -22.38
C GLY A 186 -2.55 -1.84 -23.06
N SER A 187 -1.41 -2.35 -22.58
CA SER A 187 -0.90 -3.66 -22.98
C SER A 187 -1.60 -4.78 -22.21
N THR A 188 -1.61 -5.97 -22.81
CA THR A 188 -2.05 -7.17 -22.09
C THR A 188 -1.10 -7.48 -20.92
N ASP A 189 -1.58 -8.14 -19.87
CA ASP A 189 -0.75 -8.54 -18.74
C ASP A 189 0.41 -9.47 -19.20
N ASN A 190 0.19 -10.27 -20.24
CA ASN A 190 1.23 -11.12 -20.83
C ASN A 190 2.36 -10.31 -21.50
N ALA A 191 2.03 -9.26 -22.26
CA ALA A 191 3.04 -8.40 -22.89
C ALA A 191 3.82 -7.62 -21.82
N SER A 192 3.14 -7.15 -20.78
CA SER A 192 3.76 -6.47 -19.65
C SER A 192 4.69 -7.40 -18.87
N LEU A 193 4.30 -8.67 -18.67
CA LEU A 193 5.14 -9.68 -18.03
C LEU A 193 6.36 -10.05 -18.88
N ALA A 194 6.18 -10.19 -20.21
CA ALA A 194 7.31 -10.43 -21.11
C ALA A 194 8.34 -9.31 -21.05
N ASN A 195 7.88 -8.05 -21.02
CA ASN A 195 8.75 -6.89 -20.83
C ASN A 195 9.47 -6.95 -19.46
N LEU A 196 8.77 -7.26 -18.38
CA LEU A 196 9.38 -7.40 -17.06
C LEU A 196 10.48 -8.47 -17.04
N ARG A 197 10.26 -9.64 -17.64
CA ARG A 197 11.25 -10.71 -17.77
C ARG A 197 12.51 -10.24 -18.49
N GLN A 198 12.34 -9.50 -19.59
CA GLN A 198 13.48 -8.96 -20.36
C GLN A 198 14.37 -8.01 -19.56
N THR A 199 13.82 -7.32 -18.57
CA THR A 199 14.62 -6.41 -17.73
C THR A 199 15.50 -7.14 -16.73
N GLY A 200 15.20 -8.39 -16.38
CA GLY A 200 15.85 -9.14 -15.30
C GLY A 200 15.55 -8.61 -13.89
N LEU A 201 14.69 -7.58 -13.77
CA LEU A 201 14.29 -6.99 -12.49
C LEU A 201 13.55 -8.02 -11.64
N LYS A 202 13.99 -8.22 -10.40
CA LYS A 202 13.29 -9.05 -9.42
C LYS A 202 12.33 -8.20 -8.59
N VAL A 203 11.10 -8.66 -8.45
CA VAL A 203 10.05 -7.93 -7.72
C VAL A 203 9.57 -8.74 -6.52
N ILE A 204 9.46 -8.10 -5.36
CA ILE A 204 8.76 -8.64 -4.21
C ILE A 204 7.47 -7.82 -4.04
N TYR A 205 6.34 -8.47 -4.19
CA TYR A 205 5.03 -7.86 -3.93
C TYR A 205 4.51 -8.29 -2.58
N VAL A 206 4.20 -7.33 -1.70
CA VAL A 206 3.64 -7.60 -0.37
C VAL A 206 2.18 -7.18 -0.30
N ALA A 207 1.30 -8.16 -0.02
CA ALA A 207 -0.11 -7.97 0.28
C ALA A 207 -0.36 -8.04 1.80
N ARG A 208 -1.56 -7.68 2.22
CA ARG A 208 -2.02 -7.72 3.61
C ARG A 208 -3.53 -7.81 3.64
N ASN A 209 -4.09 -8.30 4.77
CA ASN A 209 -5.52 -8.23 5.02
C ASN A 209 -6.08 -6.85 4.66
N PRO A 210 -7.09 -6.75 3.76
CA PRO A 210 -7.60 -5.48 3.26
C PRO A 210 -8.23 -4.61 4.36
N LYS A 211 -8.82 -5.20 5.41
CA LYS A 211 -9.37 -4.45 6.55
C LYS A 211 -8.24 -3.80 7.35
N ASP A 212 -7.16 -4.53 7.62
CA ASP A 212 -5.97 -3.97 8.29
C ASP A 212 -5.29 -2.87 7.46
N ALA A 213 -5.21 -3.08 6.14
CA ALA A 213 -4.69 -2.07 5.23
C ALA A 213 -5.57 -0.82 5.19
N ALA A 214 -6.91 -0.99 5.14
CA ALA A 214 -7.88 0.10 5.18
C ALA A 214 -7.78 0.92 6.48
N VAL A 215 -7.72 0.25 7.64
CA VAL A 215 -7.52 0.90 8.96
C VAL A 215 -6.19 1.63 9.00
N SER A 216 -5.11 1.00 8.59
CA SER A 216 -3.79 1.62 8.58
C SER A 216 -3.74 2.85 7.65
N MET A 217 -4.42 2.78 6.51
CA MET A 217 -4.51 3.90 5.56
C MET A 217 -5.43 5.00 6.08
N TYR A 218 -6.51 4.67 6.78
CA TYR A 218 -7.39 5.61 7.48
C TYR A 218 -6.60 6.52 8.42
N PHE A 219 -5.80 5.95 9.31
CA PHE A 219 -5.02 6.73 10.26
C PHE A 219 -3.96 7.62 9.60
N GLN A 220 -3.51 7.27 8.40
CA GLN A 220 -2.52 8.05 7.67
C GLN A 220 -3.12 9.08 6.70
N ARG A 221 -4.26 8.78 6.07
CA ARG A 221 -4.76 9.48 4.88
C ARG A 221 -6.15 10.06 4.99
N ALA A 222 -7.01 9.53 5.89
CA ALA A 222 -8.37 10.04 6.00
C ALA A 222 -8.37 11.55 6.27
N PRO A 223 -9.26 12.31 5.61
CA PRO A 223 -9.34 13.74 5.77
C PRO A 223 -9.50 14.15 7.24
N LEU A 224 -8.68 15.11 7.66
CA LEU A 224 -8.68 15.66 9.01
C LEU A 224 -9.35 17.04 9.03
N PRO A 225 -9.86 17.46 10.20
CA PRO A 225 -10.34 18.81 10.39
C PRO A 225 -9.29 19.85 10.01
N GLY A 226 -9.72 20.90 9.31
CA GLY A 226 -8.81 21.97 8.93
C GLY A 226 -9.51 23.14 8.25
N LYS A 227 -9.06 24.37 8.55
CA LYS A 227 -9.61 25.60 8.00
C LYS A 227 -9.58 25.65 6.45
N ARG A 228 -8.53 25.07 5.83
CA ARG A 228 -8.37 25.07 4.36
C ARG A 228 -9.38 24.20 3.64
N ASN A 229 -9.91 23.18 4.30
CA ASN A 229 -10.77 22.16 3.69
C ASN A 229 -12.23 22.32 4.13
N ASN A 230 -12.52 23.26 5.03
CA ASN A 230 -13.82 23.41 5.68
C ASN A 230 -14.34 22.10 6.33
N ILE A 231 -13.42 21.24 6.78
CA ILE A 231 -13.73 19.98 7.43
C ILE A 231 -13.75 20.23 8.94
N LYS A 232 -14.91 20.01 9.55
CA LYS A 232 -15.12 20.26 11.00
C LYS A 232 -14.64 19.11 11.88
N ARG A 233 -14.73 17.87 11.39
CA ARG A 233 -14.31 16.67 12.10
C ARG A 233 -13.60 15.68 11.18
N ARG A 234 -12.89 14.70 11.74
CA ARG A 234 -12.30 13.62 10.97
C ARG A 234 -13.40 12.82 10.26
N MET A 235 -13.11 12.37 9.02
CA MET A 235 -13.98 11.45 8.31
C MET A 235 -14.24 10.19 9.15
N PRO A 236 -15.48 9.73 9.31
CA PRO A 236 -15.78 8.49 10.01
C PRO A 236 -15.19 7.26 9.32
N MET A 237 -15.01 6.17 10.07
CA MET A 237 -14.41 4.93 9.54
C MET A 237 -15.27 4.28 8.46
N ASP A 238 -16.60 4.26 8.63
CA ASP A 238 -17.56 3.73 7.65
C ASP A 238 -17.52 4.52 6.33
N ALA A 239 -17.44 5.84 6.40
CA ALA A 239 -17.23 6.72 5.25
C ALA A 239 -15.93 6.38 4.53
N TRP A 240 -14.85 6.18 5.28
CA TRP A 240 -13.57 5.79 4.73
C TRP A 240 -13.62 4.42 4.06
N CYS A 241 -14.22 3.42 4.71
CA CYS A 241 -14.35 2.08 4.16
C CYS A 241 -15.16 2.08 2.86
N ALA A 242 -16.22 2.88 2.77
CA ALA A 242 -17.00 3.03 1.54
C ALA A 242 -16.19 3.65 0.38
N LEU A 243 -15.27 4.58 0.67
CA LEU A 243 -14.35 5.11 -0.33
C LEU A 243 -13.28 4.08 -0.73
N TYR A 244 -12.73 3.39 0.27
CA TYR A 244 -11.64 2.43 0.10
C TYR A 244 -12.07 1.25 -0.77
N THR A 245 -13.22 0.64 -0.47
CA THR A 245 -13.74 -0.52 -1.23
C THR A 245 -14.11 -0.17 -2.66
N LYS A 246 -14.53 1.08 -2.92
CA LYS A 246 -14.82 1.58 -4.27
C LYS A 246 -13.59 2.09 -5.04
N GLY A 247 -12.41 2.09 -4.41
CA GLY A 247 -11.18 2.58 -5.05
C GLY A 247 -11.07 4.10 -5.18
N TYR A 248 -11.89 4.87 -4.46
CA TYR A 248 -11.82 6.33 -4.43
C TYR A 248 -10.77 6.84 -3.43
N VAL A 249 -9.64 6.17 -3.42
CA VAL A 249 -8.47 6.49 -2.62
C VAL A 249 -7.21 6.46 -3.47
N SER A 250 -6.12 6.99 -2.95
CA SER A 250 -4.83 6.92 -3.66
C SER A 250 -4.45 5.48 -3.98
N CYS A 251 -4.02 5.22 -5.18
CA CYS A 251 -3.67 3.91 -5.76
C CYS A 251 -4.88 3.06 -6.19
N GLY A 252 -6.10 3.60 -6.18
CA GLY A 252 -7.28 2.93 -6.71
C GLY A 252 -7.83 1.82 -5.81
N ALA A 253 -8.59 0.91 -6.41
CA ALA A 253 -9.18 -0.21 -5.69
C ALA A 253 -8.09 -1.20 -5.24
N PHE A 254 -8.14 -1.56 -3.97
CA PHE A 254 -7.24 -2.55 -3.38
C PHE A 254 -7.27 -3.86 -4.15
N VAL A 255 -8.48 -4.34 -4.46
CA VAL A 255 -8.68 -5.62 -5.13
C VAL A 255 -8.03 -5.66 -6.50
N ASP A 256 -8.29 -4.66 -7.36
CA ASP A 256 -7.72 -4.62 -8.71
C ASP A 256 -6.18 -4.61 -8.68
N HIS A 257 -5.63 -3.89 -7.71
CA HIS A 257 -4.19 -3.79 -7.52
C HIS A 257 -3.57 -5.13 -7.10
N VAL A 258 -4.13 -5.76 -6.08
CA VAL A 258 -3.60 -7.00 -5.51
C VAL A 258 -3.81 -8.19 -6.45
N ALA A 259 -5.02 -8.31 -7.05
CA ALA A 259 -5.34 -9.41 -7.94
C ALA A 259 -4.43 -9.47 -9.17
N ARG A 260 -4.12 -8.31 -9.78
CA ARG A 260 -3.19 -8.26 -10.93
C ARG A 260 -1.79 -8.70 -10.55
N TRP A 261 -1.22 -8.17 -9.47
CA TRP A 261 0.10 -8.57 -9.01
C TRP A 261 0.15 -10.06 -8.62
N HIS A 262 -0.93 -10.58 -8.02
CA HIS A 262 -1.03 -12.00 -7.72
C HIS A 262 -1.08 -12.86 -8.99
N ALA A 263 -1.93 -12.51 -9.96
CA ALA A 263 -2.01 -13.24 -11.23
C ALA A 263 -0.65 -13.30 -11.93
N VAL A 264 0.06 -12.17 -12.00
CA VAL A 264 1.39 -12.11 -12.57
C VAL A 264 2.38 -12.99 -11.81
N SER A 265 2.30 -13.03 -10.48
CA SER A 265 3.21 -13.86 -9.67
C SER A 265 3.01 -15.37 -9.88
N LYS A 266 1.84 -15.80 -10.37
CA LYS A 266 1.53 -17.20 -10.67
C LYS A 266 1.90 -17.63 -12.09
N ALA A 267 2.27 -16.70 -12.94
CA ALA A 267 2.71 -17.02 -14.29
C ALA A 267 4.03 -17.81 -14.27
N VAL A 268 4.19 -18.68 -15.26
CA VAL A 268 5.45 -19.45 -15.43
C VAL A 268 6.62 -18.49 -15.50
N GLU A 269 7.73 -18.82 -14.84
CA GLU A 269 8.96 -18.00 -14.81
C GLU A 269 8.71 -16.52 -14.42
N SER A 270 7.78 -16.28 -13.52
CA SER A 270 7.51 -14.93 -13.04
C SER A 270 8.68 -14.38 -12.21
N PRO A 271 9.19 -13.19 -12.52
CA PRO A 271 10.16 -12.52 -11.68
C PRO A 271 9.54 -11.85 -10.45
N VAL A 272 8.27 -12.16 -10.15
CA VAL A 272 7.50 -11.57 -9.04
C VAL A 272 7.28 -12.61 -7.95
N LEU A 273 7.87 -12.37 -6.78
CA LEU A 273 7.55 -13.09 -5.56
C LEU A 273 6.38 -12.41 -4.86
N PHE A 274 5.29 -13.14 -4.65
CA PHE A 274 4.15 -12.67 -3.86
C PHE A 274 4.27 -13.19 -2.43
N VAL A 275 4.21 -12.27 -1.46
CA VAL A 275 4.21 -12.58 -0.03
C VAL A 275 3.07 -11.85 0.66
N THR A 276 2.56 -12.41 1.78
CA THR A 276 1.59 -11.71 2.62
C THR A 276 2.27 -11.21 3.90
N TYR A 277 1.76 -10.10 4.43
CA TYR A 277 2.20 -9.55 5.70
C TYR A 277 2.01 -10.57 6.83
N GLU A 278 0.91 -11.33 6.74
CA GLU A 278 0.50 -12.35 7.71
C GLU A 278 1.48 -13.53 7.72
N GLU A 279 1.87 -14.08 6.56
CA GLU A 279 2.87 -15.16 6.49
C GLU A 279 4.23 -14.71 7.04
N LEU A 280 4.64 -13.48 6.73
CA LEU A 280 5.87 -12.92 7.28
C LEU A 280 5.81 -12.74 8.80
N LYS A 281 4.64 -12.42 9.35
CA LYS A 281 4.42 -12.29 10.81
C LYS A 281 4.38 -13.64 11.51
N GLN A 282 3.76 -14.62 10.89
CA GLN A 282 3.60 -15.97 11.45
C GLN A 282 4.92 -16.70 11.53
N ASN A 283 5.73 -16.62 10.47
CA ASN A 283 7.06 -17.24 10.44
C ASN A 283 8.08 -16.31 9.75
N PRO A 284 8.65 -15.34 10.49
CA PRO A 284 9.56 -14.34 9.93
C PRO A 284 10.80 -14.96 9.28
N ALA A 285 11.40 -16.00 9.89
CA ALA A 285 12.60 -16.63 9.34
C ALA A 285 12.32 -17.30 7.99
N LYS A 286 11.24 -18.06 7.88
CA LYS A 286 10.81 -18.67 6.62
C LYS A 286 10.51 -17.61 5.55
N GLY A 287 9.84 -16.52 5.93
CA GLY A 287 9.53 -15.42 5.02
C GLY A 287 10.78 -14.70 4.52
N VAL A 288 11.74 -14.43 5.40
CA VAL A 288 13.03 -13.81 5.03
C VAL A 288 13.84 -14.74 4.12
N ARG A 289 13.88 -16.05 4.42
CA ARG A 289 14.52 -17.07 3.57
C ARG A 289 13.91 -17.08 2.17
N LYS A 290 12.59 -17.13 2.07
CA LYS A 290 11.85 -17.08 0.79
C LYS A 290 12.21 -15.85 -0.05
N ILE A 291 12.40 -14.70 0.59
CA ILE A 291 12.85 -13.47 -0.09
C ILE A 291 14.32 -13.60 -0.53
N ALA A 292 15.21 -14.12 0.32
CA ALA A 292 16.63 -14.33 -0.02
C ALA A 292 16.77 -15.26 -1.22
N ASP A 293 16.07 -16.40 -1.23
CA ASP A 293 16.07 -17.37 -2.31
C ASP A 293 15.58 -16.76 -3.63
N HIS A 294 14.49 -15.99 -3.59
CA HIS A 294 13.99 -15.27 -4.77
C HIS A 294 15.02 -14.27 -5.32
N LEU A 295 15.76 -13.61 -4.45
CA LEU A 295 16.83 -12.69 -4.86
C LEU A 295 18.08 -13.43 -5.34
N GLY A 296 18.19 -14.75 -5.14
CA GLY A 296 19.37 -15.54 -5.45
C GLY A 296 20.53 -15.27 -4.48
N LEU A 297 20.21 -14.99 -3.22
CA LEU A 297 21.18 -14.68 -2.18
C LEU A 297 21.36 -15.90 -1.26
N GLU A 298 22.53 -16.50 -1.27
CA GLU A 298 22.91 -17.48 -0.27
C GLU A 298 23.15 -16.77 1.06
N ARG A 299 22.39 -17.16 2.09
CA ARG A 299 22.48 -16.60 3.45
C ARG A 299 22.42 -17.72 4.47
N SER A 300 23.31 -17.69 5.44
CA SER A 300 23.27 -18.62 6.56
C SER A 300 22.00 -18.44 7.41
N ASP A 301 21.72 -19.38 8.29
CA ASP A 301 20.60 -19.24 9.23
C ASP A 301 20.87 -18.12 10.25
N GLU A 302 22.13 -17.88 10.58
CA GLU A 302 22.57 -16.75 11.41
C GLU A 302 22.25 -15.42 10.72
N ASP A 303 22.56 -15.28 9.42
CA ASP A 303 22.24 -14.08 8.64
C ASP A 303 20.74 -13.85 8.60
N ILE A 304 19.95 -14.89 8.31
CA ILE A 304 18.49 -14.81 8.30
C ILE A 304 17.94 -14.36 9.66
N ASN A 305 18.43 -14.94 10.75
CA ASN A 305 18.00 -14.57 12.10
C ASN A 305 18.42 -13.14 12.47
N ALA A 306 19.59 -12.68 12.03
CA ALA A 306 20.01 -11.29 12.19
C ALA A 306 19.06 -10.33 11.44
N VAL A 307 18.71 -10.64 10.18
CA VAL A 307 17.74 -9.86 9.41
C VAL A 307 16.37 -9.82 10.09
N VAL A 308 15.85 -10.95 10.59
CA VAL A 308 14.60 -11.02 11.34
C VAL A 308 14.63 -10.11 12.55
N LYS A 309 15.69 -10.17 13.35
CA LYS A 309 15.87 -9.34 14.55
C LYS A 309 15.89 -7.85 14.21
N LEU A 310 16.69 -7.45 13.22
CA LEU A 310 16.89 -6.04 12.85
C LEU A 310 15.72 -5.44 12.06
N SER A 311 14.92 -6.27 11.40
CA SER A 311 13.69 -5.85 10.73
C SER A 311 12.44 -5.97 11.60
N SER A 312 12.55 -6.42 12.85
CA SER A 312 11.41 -6.50 13.77
C SER A 312 10.77 -5.12 13.98
N PHE A 313 9.45 -5.12 14.30
CA PHE A 313 8.73 -3.87 14.56
C PHE A 313 9.40 -3.05 15.68
N ASP A 314 9.81 -3.70 16.76
CA ASP A 314 10.44 -3.04 17.91
C ASP A 314 11.80 -2.44 17.57
N ALA A 315 12.64 -3.16 16.80
CA ALA A 315 13.92 -2.66 16.34
C ALA A 315 13.73 -1.43 15.42
N MET A 316 12.82 -1.52 14.45
CA MET A 316 12.52 -0.41 13.55
C MET A 316 11.91 0.79 14.29
N ALA A 317 11.01 0.55 15.24
CA ALA A 317 10.41 1.60 16.05
C ALA A 317 11.43 2.27 16.99
N ALA A 318 12.32 1.49 17.61
CA ALA A 318 13.40 2.02 18.44
C ALA A 318 14.36 2.93 17.66
N GLN A 319 14.74 2.52 16.47
CA GLN A 319 15.57 3.36 15.59
C GLN A 319 14.84 4.62 15.13
N ALA A 320 13.54 4.52 14.78
CA ALA A 320 12.74 5.66 14.40
C ALA A 320 12.57 6.71 15.52
N ARG A 321 12.61 6.29 16.80
CA ARG A 321 12.57 7.19 17.97
C ARG A 321 13.88 7.93 18.21
N LYS A 322 15.02 7.33 17.85
CA LYS A 322 16.37 7.92 18.07
C LYS A 322 16.63 9.15 17.20
N ALA A 323 15.93 9.28 16.07
CA ALA A 323 16.13 10.35 15.11
C ALA A 323 14.81 11.08 14.78
N PRO A 324 14.26 11.93 15.70
CA PRO A 324 13.07 12.73 15.41
C PRO A 324 13.34 13.67 14.23
N ARG A 325 12.39 13.79 13.30
CA ARG A 325 12.52 14.58 12.07
C ARG A 325 11.95 15.97 12.23
N PRO A 326 12.55 16.97 11.57
CA PRO A 326 11.85 18.22 11.31
C PRO A 326 10.55 17.92 10.56
N GLY A 327 9.41 18.23 11.16
CA GLY A 327 8.07 17.91 10.62
C GLY A 327 7.30 16.86 11.41
N ASP A 328 7.91 16.11 12.31
CA ASP A 328 7.22 15.17 13.21
C ASP A 328 6.31 15.90 14.21
N ALA A 329 6.55 17.18 14.48
CA ALA A 329 5.61 18.07 15.18
C ALA A 329 4.22 18.14 14.50
N ARG A 330 4.15 17.98 13.15
CA ARG A 330 2.87 17.82 12.46
C ARG A 330 2.22 16.46 12.78
N ASN A 331 3.02 15.42 12.94
CA ASN A 331 2.54 14.08 13.29
C ASN A 331 2.11 14.02 14.78
N ALA A 332 2.74 14.75 15.67
CA ALA A 332 2.28 14.93 17.07
C ALA A 332 0.88 15.58 17.14
N LYS A 333 0.60 16.54 16.24
CA LYS A 333 -0.75 17.11 16.10
C LYS A 333 -1.78 16.10 15.60
N TYR A 334 -1.36 15.11 14.79
CA TYR A 334 -2.19 13.98 14.38
C TYR A 334 -2.47 13.02 15.54
N ALA A 335 -1.51 12.79 16.42
CA ALA A 335 -1.66 11.92 17.57
C ALA A 335 -2.70 12.46 18.58
N THR A 336 -2.72 13.77 18.81
CA THR A 336 -3.69 14.43 19.69
C THR A 336 -5.12 14.36 19.13
N LEU A 337 -5.28 14.37 17.81
CA LEU A 337 -6.58 14.29 17.13
C LEU A 337 -7.14 12.85 17.01
N THR A 338 -6.36 11.84 17.36
CA THR A 338 -6.72 10.43 17.26
C THR A 338 -7.03 9.77 18.60
N ASN A 339 -7.34 10.57 19.64
CA ASN A 339 -7.68 10.10 21.01
C ASN A 339 -6.65 9.10 21.59
N GLY A 340 -5.36 9.35 21.39
CA GLY A 340 -4.30 8.54 21.97
C GLY A 340 -4.03 7.20 21.26
N ALA A 341 -4.76 6.87 20.18
CA ALA A 341 -4.53 5.66 19.39
C ALA A 341 -3.19 5.67 18.61
N VAL A 342 -2.52 6.81 18.59
CA VAL A 342 -1.14 6.95 18.11
C VAL A 342 -0.33 7.50 19.28
N ASP A 343 0.58 6.70 19.82
CA ASP A 343 1.52 7.18 20.83
C ASP A 343 2.24 8.43 20.28
N ALA A 344 2.07 9.55 20.94
CA ALA A 344 2.70 10.83 20.58
C ALA A 344 4.24 10.74 20.57
N LYS A 345 4.81 9.72 21.21
CA LYS A 345 6.23 9.36 21.20
C LYS A 345 6.62 8.47 20.01
N SER A 346 5.66 7.98 19.20
CA SER A 346 5.94 7.21 17.99
C SER A 346 6.42 8.18 16.89
N ALA A 347 7.70 8.24 16.66
CA ALA A 347 8.36 9.13 15.72
C ALA A 347 7.97 8.89 14.24
N SER A 348 7.08 7.93 13.93
CA SER A 348 6.70 7.58 12.58
C SER A 348 5.24 7.12 12.51
N SER A 349 4.40 7.90 11.83
CA SER A 349 3.02 7.51 11.47
C SER A 349 2.95 6.23 10.60
N HIS A 350 4.09 5.68 10.16
CA HIS A 350 4.19 4.44 9.39
C HIS A 350 4.27 3.20 10.29
N LEU A 351 4.83 3.32 11.50
CA LEU A 351 4.96 2.24 12.47
C LEU A 351 3.92 2.46 13.58
N ARG A 352 2.66 2.11 13.32
CA ARG A 352 1.56 2.36 14.25
C ARG A 352 1.45 1.26 15.33
N GLN A 353 1.21 0.02 14.94
CA GLN A 353 0.97 -1.12 15.83
C GLN A 353 1.77 -2.37 15.45
N GLY A 354 2.10 -2.57 14.17
CA GLY A 354 2.87 -3.72 13.68
C GLY A 354 2.17 -5.07 13.83
N GLY A 355 0.86 -5.09 14.16
CA GLY A 355 0.06 -6.30 14.35
C GLY A 355 -0.73 -6.68 13.09
N ALA A 356 -1.11 -7.97 12.98
CA ALA A 356 -2.13 -8.48 12.09
C ALA A 356 -3.45 -8.59 12.83
N GLY A 357 -4.59 -8.49 12.14
CA GLY A 357 -5.93 -8.60 12.75
C GLY A 357 -6.35 -7.38 13.60
N THR A 358 -5.60 -6.30 13.60
CA THR A 358 -5.89 -5.12 14.43
C THR A 358 -7.14 -4.35 13.99
N TRP A 359 -7.67 -4.64 12.81
CA TRP A 359 -8.90 -4.06 12.29
C TRP A 359 -10.12 -4.32 13.19
N VAL A 360 -10.12 -5.42 13.93
CA VAL A 360 -11.22 -5.80 14.86
C VAL A 360 -11.55 -4.70 15.87
N GLN A 361 -10.56 -3.92 16.30
CA GLN A 361 -10.74 -2.81 17.24
C GLN A 361 -11.49 -1.61 16.62
N HIS A 362 -11.62 -1.57 15.31
CA HIS A 362 -12.10 -0.41 14.55
C HIS A 362 -13.36 -0.66 13.75
N PHE A 363 -13.73 -1.93 13.51
CA PHE A 363 -14.90 -2.31 12.73
C PHE A 363 -16.00 -2.81 13.65
N SER A 364 -17.24 -2.36 13.42
CA SER A 364 -18.42 -3.04 13.97
C SER A 364 -18.67 -4.34 13.20
N PRO A 365 -19.44 -5.29 13.76
CA PRO A 365 -19.88 -6.47 13.02
C PRO A 365 -20.57 -6.12 11.70
N LEU A 366 -21.44 -5.09 11.71
CA LEU A 366 -22.12 -4.59 10.52
C LEU A 366 -21.13 -4.05 9.49
N LEU A 367 -20.20 -3.18 9.90
CA LEU A 367 -19.19 -2.62 9.01
C LEU A 367 -18.30 -3.72 8.43
N SER A 368 -17.92 -4.71 9.24
CA SER A 368 -17.13 -5.88 8.79
C SER A 368 -17.87 -6.64 7.68
N LYS A 369 -19.14 -7.00 7.91
CA LYS A 369 -19.98 -7.70 6.92
C LYS A 369 -20.13 -6.90 5.62
N GLN A 370 -20.38 -5.60 5.72
CA GLN A 370 -20.51 -4.74 4.54
C GLN A 370 -19.21 -4.60 3.76
N PHE A 371 -18.08 -4.52 4.47
CA PHE A 371 -16.77 -4.47 3.84
C PHE A 371 -16.47 -5.78 3.10
N ASP A 372 -16.75 -6.94 3.70
CA ASP A 372 -16.54 -8.24 3.10
C ASP A 372 -17.40 -8.43 1.84
N ALA A 373 -18.68 -8.05 1.90
CA ALA A 373 -19.56 -8.12 0.73
C ALA A 373 -19.06 -7.23 -0.43
N ALA A 374 -18.61 -6.00 -0.13
CA ALA A 374 -18.05 -5.11 -1.14
C ALA A 374 -16.72 -5.65 -1.71
N TYR A 375 -15.87 -6.23 -0.86
CA TYR A 375 -14.60 -6.85 -1.25
C TYR A 375 -14.85 -8.05 -2.18
N GLN A 376 -15.72 -8.98 -1.80
CA GLN A 376 -16.06 -10.17 -2.60
C GLN A 376 -16.66 -9.80 -3.95
N SER A 377 -17.57 -8.82 -3.98
CA SER A 377 -18.15 -8.33 -5.23
C SER A 377 -17.07 -7.77 -6.17
N THR A 378 -16.11 -7.01 -5.63
CA THR A 378 -15.01 -6.44 -6.44
C THR A 378 -14.04 -7.53 -6.86
N MET A 379 -13.79 -8.56 -6.03
CA MET A 379 -12.94 -9.69 -6.37
C MET A 379 -13.53 -10.52 -7.50
N ALA A 380 -14.83 -10.77 -7.50
CA ALA A 380 -15.50 -11.48 -8.59
C ALA A 380 -15.34 -10.73 -9.93
N VAL A 381 -15.45 -9.41 -9.93
CA VAL A 381 -15.22 -8.58 -11.12
C VAL A 381 -13.76 -8.65 -11.58
N ALA A 382 -12.81 -8.56 -10.65
CA ALA A 382 -11.39 -8.65 -10.97
C ALA A 382 -11.01 -10.03 -11.52
N ALA A 383 -11.53 -11.11 -10.95
CA ALA A 383 -11.33 -12.47 -11.41
C ALA A 383 -11.86 -12.67 -12.84
N ALA A 384 -13.06 -12.19 -13.13
CA ALA A 384 -13.64 -12.25 -14.48
C ALA A 384 -12.77 -11.53 -15.52
N ARG A 385 -12.16 -10.39 -15.14
CA ARG A 385 -11.26 -9.63 -16.02
C ARG A 385 -9.92 -10.32 -16.24
N LEU A 386 -9.43 -11.08 -15.25
CA LEU A 386 -8.14 -11.77 -15.30
C LEU A 386 -8.25 -13.19 -15.84
N GLY A 387 -9.48 -13.70 -16.13
CA GLY A 387 -9.72 -15.01 -16.68
C GLY A 387 -9.41 -16.18 -15.73
N GLY A 388 -9.44 -15.94 -14.42
CA GLY A 388 -9.14 -16.94 -13.41
C GLY A 388 -9.98 -16.80 -12.14
N PRO A 389 -9.93 -17.79 -11.23
CA PRO A 389 -10.60 -17.66 -9.93
C PRO A 389 -9.99 -16.51 -9.13
N PRO A 390 -10.77 -15.85 -8.26
CA PRO A 390 -10.23 -14.84 -7.38
C PRO A 390 -9.16 -15.48 -6.50
N PRO A 391 -8.05 -14.77 -6.26
CA PRO A 391 -7.05 -15.28 -5.34
C PRO A 391 -7.66 -15.44 -3.96
N ALA A 392 -7.64 -16.67 -3.43
CA ALA A 392 -7.96 -16.92 -2.03
C ALA A 392 -6.75 -16.51 -1.19
N PHE A 393 -6.91 -15.51 -0.35
CA PHE A 393 -5.89 -15.12 0.61
C PHE A 393 -6.32 -15.63 1.99
N ASP A 394 -5.51 -16.49 2.59
CA ASP A 394 -5.61 -16.74 4.02
C ASP A 394 -4.86 -15.62 4.75
N PHE A 395 -5.62 -14.72 5.33
CA PHE A 395 -5.08 -13.63 6.14
C PHE A 395 -5.06 -13.98 7.64
N GLY A 396 -5.27 -15.25 8.01
CA GLY A 396 -5.37 -15.68 9.40
C GLY A 396 -6.63 -15.15 10.10
N HIS A 397 -6.79 -15.50 11.37
CA HIS A 397 -7.89 -15.05 12.23
C HIS A 397 -9.30 -15.54 11.82
N GLY A 398 -9.40 -16.72 11.20
CA GLY A 398 -10.67 -17.41 10.97
C GLY A 398 -11.59 -16.76 9.92
N CYS A 399 -11.20 -15.68 9.31
CA CYS A 399 -11.91 -15.04 8.21
C CYS A 399 -11.17 -15.34 6.90
N VAL A 400 -11.55 -16.44 6.26
CA VAL A 400 -11.19 -16.70 4.86
C VAL A 400 -11.99 -15.73 4.01
N MET A 401 -11.32 -14.79 3.36
CA MET A 401 -11.95 -13.91 2.36
C MET A 401 -11.66 -14.39 0.96
#